data_72d657156c32140acd8ac296a50e5f06
#
_entry.id   72d657156c32140acd8ac296a50e5f06
#
_cell.length_a   1.000
_cell.length_b   1.000
_cell.length_c   1.000
_cell.angle_alpha   90.00
_cell.angle_beta   90.00
_cell.angle_gamma   90.00
#
_symmetry.space_group_name_H-M   'P 1'
#
loop_
_entity.id
_entity.type
_entity.pdbx_description
1 polymer ?
#
loop_
_entity_poly.entity_id
_entity_poly.type
_entity_poly.pdbx_seq_one_letter_code
_entity_poly.pdbx_strand_id
1 'polypeptide(L)'
;YIIEGLPETADVTLIGRTVDLYLAKQLSTGKVTADLSNLKEGTHKIELNYESPINSVNYKLDPSSITVNVYPKVSATKSITVDVINKDKLESKLSVQSVTVDKEEVIIKGTEDEKSIHNINKVATVKALVDIGELIDPTAGVNILKDVKLVAYDKYGNVVDVEIVPEKVTATINIESYSGTAKIKIIPKGSVAFGKAISSISSSVNEI
;
A
#
# COMPACT_ATOMS: atom_id res chain seq x y z
N TYR A 1 12.98 18.51 -9.09
CA TYR A 1 13.29 17.59 -10.19
C TYR A 1 13.02 16.16 -9.78
N ILE A 2 12.77 15.29 -10.76
CA ILE A 2 12.74 13.83 -10.65
C ILE A 2 13.92 13.30 -11.45
N ILE A 3 14.65 12.33 -10.87
CA ILE A 3 15.82 11.75 -11.52
C ILE A 3 15.55 10.25 -11.68
N GLU A 4 15.64 9.77 -12.92
CA GLU A 4 15.48 8.38 -13.28
C GLU A 4 16.79 7.82 -13.87
N GLY A 5 16.98 6.50 -13.77
CA GLY A 5 18.13 5.80 -14.33
C GLY A 5 19.27 5.58 -13.36
N LEU A 6 19.04 5.84 -12.05
CA LEU A 6 20.00 5.48 -11.01
C LEU A 6 19.90 3.97 -10.73
N PRO A 7 21.01 3.20 -10.87
CA PRO A 7 21.02 1.79 -10.49
C PRO A 7 21.05 1.66 -8.95
N GLU A 8 20.47 0.62 -8.42
CA GLU A 8 20.53 0.32 -6.98
C GLU A 8 21.91 -0.17 -6.56
N THR A 9 22.64 -0.82 -7.46
CA THR A 9 23.95 -1.43 -7.18
C THR A 9 24.91 -1.23 -8.35
N ALA A 10 26.21 -1.28 -8.04
CA ALA A 10 27.27 -1.36 -9.05
C ALA A 10 28.35 -2.34 -8.55
N ASP A 11 28.93 -3.08 -9.48
CA ASP A 11 30.01 -4.02 -9.17
C ASP A 11 31.35 -3.27 -9.04
N VAL A 12 32.06 -3.53 -7.94
CA VAL A 12 33.38 -2.96 -7.66
C VAL A 12 34.43 -4.05 -7.65
N THR A 13 35.34 -4.03 -8.61
CA THR A 13 36.52 -4.90 -8.62
C THR A 13 37.70 -4.16 -7.96
N LEU A 14 38.18 -4.67 -6.85
CA LEU A 14 39.34 -4.12 -6.15
C LEU A 14 40.64 -4.74 -6.67
N ILE A 15 41.66 -3.91 -6.86
CA ILE A 15 42.98 -4.30 -7.41
C ILE A 15 44.06 -3.78 -6.48
N GLY A 16 44.88 -4.67 -5.91
CA GLY A 16 45.91 -4.30 -4.96
C GLY A 16 46.68 -5.50 -4.44
N ARG A 17 47.56 -5.26 -3.45
CA ARG A 17 48.28 -6.33 -2.76
C ARG A 17 47.30 -7.15 -1.90
N THR A 18 47.57 -8.42 -1.71
CA THR A 18 46.73 -9.35 -0.95
C THR A 18 46.36 -8.83 0.44
N VAL A 19 47.33 -8.23 1.15
CA VAL A 19 47.09 -7.67 2.50
C VAL A 19 46.13 -6.49 2.45
N ASP A 20 46.28 -5.58 1.48
CA ASP A 20 45.45 -4.40 1.33
C ASP A 20 44.03 -4.78 0.91
N LEU A 21 43.89 -5.77 0.03
CA LEU A 21 42.57 -6.32 -0.39
C LEU A 21 41.86 -6.99 0.79
N TYR A 22 42.59 -7.75 1.61
CA TYR A 22 42.04 -8.36 2.81
C TYR A 22 41.50 -7.31 3.80
N LEU A 23 42.29 -6.25 4.05
CA LEU A 23 41.87 -5.13 4.92
C LEU A 23 40.69 -4.37 4.35
N ALA A 24 40.68 -4.10 3.04
CA ALA A 24 39.54 -3.44 2.37
C ALA A 24 38.26 -4.24 2.52
N LYS A 25 38.33 -5.57 2.40
CA LYS A 25 37.19 -6.47 2.60
C LYS A 25 36.71 -6.49 4.05
N GLN A 26 37.62 -6.46 5.02
CA GLN A 26 37.28 -6.43 6.45
C GLN A 26 36.57 -5.12 6.86
N LEU A 27 37.00 -4.00 6.31
CA LEU A 27 36.43 -2.70 6.65
C LEU A 27 35.04 -2.48 6.09
N SER A 28 34.68 -3.14 4.97
CA SER A 28 33.32 -3.12 4.34
C SER A 28 32.65 -1.74 4.21
N THR A 29 33.45 -0.64 4.19
CA THR A 29 32.96 0.74 4.25
C THR A 29 33.05 1.49 2.93
N GLY A 30 33.47 0.81 1.85
CA GLY A 30 33.52 1.41 0.52
C GLY A 30 32.14 1.81 0.01
N LYS A 31 32.06 2.99 -0.62
CA LYS A 31 30.82 3.54 -1.18
C LYS A 31 31.01 3.87 -2.64
N VAL A 32 30.00 3.55 -3.46
CA VAL A 32 29.91 4.05 -4.83
C VAL A 32 29.02 5.30 -4.81
N THR A 33 29.52 6.39 -5.38
CA THR A 33 28.84 7.68 -5.42
C THR A 33 28.69 8.18 -6.84
N ALA A 34 27.60 8.90 -7.09
CA ALA A 34 27.33 9.65 -8.32
C ALA A 34 27.12 11.11 -7.96
N ASP A 35 27.82 12.02 -8.62
CA ASP A 35 27.61 13.46 -8.42
C ASP A 35 26.44 13.93 -9.27
N LEU A 36 25.33 14.27 -8.62
CA LEU A 36 24.11 14.79 -9.22
C LEU A 36 24.02 16.32 -9.09
N SER A 37 25.07 16.98 -8.63
CA SER A 37 25.11 18.43 -8.45
C SER A 37 24.96 19.15 -9.79
N ASN A 38 24.16 20.23 -9.77
CA ASN A 38 23.98 21.13 -10.93
C ASN A 38 23.37 20.50 -12.19
N LEU A 39 22.77 19.32 -12.09
CA LEU A 39 22.03 18.75 -13.22
C LEU A 39 20.84 19.62 -13.57
N LYS A 40 20.67 19.89 -14.85
CA LYS A 40 19.51 20.53 -15.44
C LYS A 40 18.58 19.48 -16.04
N GLU A 41 17.40 19.89 -16.42
CA GLU A 41 16.50 19.07 -17.20
C GLU A 41 17.18 18.47 -18.43
N GLY A 42 16.92 17.18 -18.68
CA GLY A 42 17.47 16.43 -19.81
C GLY A 42 18.20 15.17 -19.41
N THR A 43 18.89 14.59 -20.40
CA THR A 43 19.65 13.33 -20.22
C THR A 43 21.12 13.64 -19.97
N HIS A 44 21.68 13.05 -18.92
CA HIS A 44 23.06 13.28 -18.51
C HIS A 44 23.79 11.94 -18.33
N LYS A 45 25.04 11.89 -18.80
CA LYS A 45 25.95 10.79 -18.49
C LYS A 45 26.81 11.18 -17.30
N ILE A 46 26.79 10.36 -16.26
CA ILE A 46 27.45 10.60 -14.98
C ILE A 46 28.46 9.48 -14.72
N GLU A 47 29.67 9.85 -14.35
CA GLU A 47 30.68 8.90 -13.92
C GLU A 47 30.43 8.50 -12.46
N LEU A 48 30.58 7.20 -12.18
CA LEU A 48 30.54 6.66 -10.84
C LEU A 48 31.93 6.71 -10.21
N ASN A 49 31.99 7.09 -8.94
CA ASN A 49 33.22 7.09 -8.15
C ASN A 49 33.09 6.11 -7.00
N TYR A 50 34.18 5.41 -6.70
CA TYR A 50 34.26 4.54 -5.53
C TYR A 50 35.18 5.16 -4.47
N GLU A 51 34.63 5.41 -3.30
CA GLU A 51 35.39 5.83 -2.13
C GLU A 51 35.97 4.61 -1.42
N SER A 52 37.23 4.32 -1.71
CA SER A 52 37.92 3.19 -1.08
C SER A 52 38.30 3.51 0.37
N PRO A 53 38.08 2.60 1.32
CA PRO A 53 38.54 2.76 2.68
C PRO A 53 40.08 2.68 2.80
N ILE A 54 40.77 2.23 1.76
CA ILE A 54 42.24 2.08 1.73
C ILE A 54 42.79 2.69 0.45
N ASN A 55 43.62 3.72 0.60
CA ASN A 55 44.20 4.48 -0.50
C ASN A 55 45.14 3.68 -1.42
N SER A 56 45.71 2.56 -0.92
CA SER A 56 46.62 1.69 -1.69
C SER A 56 45.92 0.69 -2.59
N VAL A 57 44.58 0.69 -2.61
CA VAL A 57 43.76 -0.21 -3.43
C VAL A 57 43.18 0.56 -4.60
N ASN A 58 43.48 0.12 -5.82
CA ASN A 58 42.83 0.60 -7.03
C ASN A 58 41.49 -0.13 -7.23
N TYR A 59 40.61 0.44 -8.05
CA TYR A 59 39.31 -0.15 -8.33
C TYR A 59 38.93 -0.05 -9.81
N LYS A 60 38.02 -0.91 -10.21
CA LYS A 60 37.28 -0.84 -11.46
C LYS A 60 35.79 -0.97 -11.15
N LEU A 61 34.99 -0.08 -11.70
CA LEU A 61 33.52 -0.10 -11.57
C LEU A 61 32.86 -0.67 -12.82
N ASP A 62 31.80 -1.42 -12.62
CA ASP A 62 30.92 -1.90 -13.68
C ASP A 62 29.45 -1.72 -13.25
N PRO A 63 28.73 -0.80 -13.87
CA PRO A 63 29.17 0.19 -14.87
C PRO A 63 30.09 1.27 -14.27
N SER A 64 30.98 1.84 -15.08
CA SER A 64 31.81 2.97 -14.68
C SER A 64 31.08 4.33 -14.83
N SER A 65 30.03 4.36 -15.64
CA SER A 65 29.17 5.54 -15.85
C SER A 65 27.74 5.10 -16.06
N ILE A 66 26.80 5.96 -15.69
CA ILE A 66 25.36 5.78 -15.82
C ILE A 66 24.75 6.90 -16.64
N THR A 67 23.60 6.63 -17.24
CA THR A 67 22.79 7.66 -17.89
C THR A 67 21.57 7.94 -17.03
N VAL A 68 21.38 9.17 -16.62
CA VAL A 68 20.22 9.62 -15.84
C VAL A 68 19.39 10.60 -16.63
N ASN A 69 18.09 10.55 -16.44
CA ASN A 69 17.15 11.53 -16.98
C ASN A 69 16.62 12.40 -15.85
N VAL A 70 16.71 13.71 -16.03
CA VAL A 70 16.24 14.72 -15.07
C VAL A 70 15.01 15.38 -15.64
N TYR A 71 13.89 15.26 -14.91
CA TYR A 71 12.60 15.82 -15.31
C TYR A 71 12.14 16.91 -14.35
N PRO A 72 11.44 17.96 -14.83
CA PRO A 72 10.80 18.92 -13.94
C PRO A 72 9.72 18.23 -13.11
N LYS A 73 9.70 18.52 -11.79
CA LYS A 73 8.68 18.01 -10.89
C LYS A 73 7.48 18.96 -10.91
N VAL A 74 6.32 18.41 -11.20
CA VAL A 74 5.02 19.10 -11.23
C VAL A 74 4.04 18.44 -10.26
N SER A 75 2.94 19.11 -9.98
CA SER A 75 1.90 18.59 -9.10
C SER A 75 0.51 18.84 -9.68
N ALA A 76 -0.43 17.95 -9.39
CA ALA A 76 -1.83 18.08 -9.74
C ALA A 76 -2.71 17.57 -8.60
N THR A 77 -3.94 18.08 -8.50
CA THR A 77 -4.95 17.58 -7.55
C THR A 77 -5.76 16.46 -8.20
N LYS A 78 -6.02 15.41 -7.44
CA LYS A 78 -6.87 14.28 -7.85
C LYS A 78 -7.85 13.93 -6.74
N SER A 79 -9.09 13.63 -7.12
CA SER A 79 -10.09 13.11 -6.19
C SER A 79 -9.78 11.66 -5.80
N ILE A 80 -10.11 11.32 -4.54
CA ILE A 80 -9.95 9.97 -4.01
C ILE A 80 -11.21 9.16 -4.30
N THR A 81 -11.04 7.94 -4.76
CA THR A 81 -12.10 6.93 -4.79
C THR A 81 -11.81 5.86 -3.76
N VAL A 82 -12.85 5.36 -3.09
CA VAL A 82 -12.70 4.31 -2.08
C VAL A 82 -12.88 2.94 -2.73
N ASP A 83 -11.94 2.04 -2.50
CA ASP A 83 -12.02 0.64 -2.91
C ASP A 83 -11.96 -0.24 -1.65
N VAL A 84 -13.00 -1.05 -1.43
CA VAL A 84 -13.15 -1.86 -0.20
C VAL A 84 -12.87 -3.31 -0.54
N ILE A 85 -11.83 -3.85 0.07
CA ILE A 85 -11.37 -5.23 -0.15
C ILE A 85 -11.57 -6.09 1.11
N ASN A 86 -11.53 -7.42 0.93
CA ASN A 86 -11.66 -8.41 2.02
C ASN A 86 -12.95 -8.29 2.85
N LYS A 87 -14.08 -7.90 2.23
CA LYS A 87 -15.39 -7.82 2.90
C LYS A 87 -15.84 -9.16 3.47
N ASP A 88 -15.38 -10.27 2.90
CA ASP A 88 -15.61 -11.65 3.36
C ASP A 88 -14.96 -11.98 4.71
N LYS A 89 -14.08 -11.12 5.21
CA LYS A 89 -13.46 -11.27 6.54
C LYS A 89 -14.39 -10.84 7.69
N LEU A 90 -15.49 -10.14 7.40
CA LEU A 90 -16.51 -9.86 8.41
C LEU A 90 -17.24 -11.13 8.82
N GLU A 91 -17.70 -11.17 10.08
CA GLU A 91 -18.63 -12.20 10.53
C GLU A 91 -19.91 -12.17 9.68
N SER A 92 -20.51 -13.34 9.45
CA SER A 92 -21.66 -13.49 8.54
C SER A 92 -22.90 -12.64 8.90
N LYS A 93 -22.98 -12.19 10.16
CA LYS A 93 -24.04 -11.28 10.65
C LYS A 93 -23.75 -9.79 10.42
N LEU A 94 -22.57 -9.44 9.92
CA LEU A 94 -22.11 -8.06 9.69
C LEU A 94 -21.97 -7.78 8.21
N SER A 95 -22.27 -6.56 7.79
CA SER A 95 -22.00 -6.07 6.44
C SER A 95 -21.56 -4.60 6.43
N VAL A 96 -20.75 -4.25 5.44
CA VAL A 96 -20.33 -2.86 5.22
C VAL A 96 -21.47 -2.09 4.57
N GLN A 97 -22.02 -1.08 5.26
CA GLN A 97 -23.04 -0.19 4.76
C GLN A 97 -22.46 0.95 3.95
N SER A 98 -21.46 1.63 4.50
CA SER A 98 -20.79 2.74 3.83
C SER A 98 -19.33 2.88 4.29
N VAL A 99 -18.50 3.45 3.43
CA VAL A 99 -17.12 3.79 3.75
C VAL A 99 -16.83 5.19 3.22
N THR A 100 -16.27 6.03 4.07
CA THR A 100 -15.82 7.36 3.72
C THR A 100 -14.38 7.56 4.18
N VAL A 101 -13.68 8.51 3.59
CA VAL A 101 -12.32 8.89 3.98
C VAL A 101 -12.29 10.34 4.42
N ASP A 102 -11.33 10.70 5.26
CA ASP A 102 -11.18 12.04 5.84
C ASP A 102 -10.67 13.10 4.85
N LYS A 103 -10.29 12.67 3.63
CA LYS A 103 -9.89 13.54 2.52
C LYS A 103 -10.64 13.17 1.25
N GLU A 104 -11.16 14.16 0.55
CA GLU A 104 -11.81 13.96 -0.76
C GLU A 104 -10.81 14.07 -1.92
N GLU A 105 -9.72 14.82 -1.70
CA GLU A 105 -8.71 15.09 -2.72
C GLU A 105 -7.31 14.97 -2.14
N VAL A 106 -6.36 14.68 -3.03
CA VAL A 106 -4.93 14.63 -2.75
C VAL A 106 -4.14 15.34 -3.83
N ILE A 107 -2.91 15.71 -3.49
CA ILE A 107 -1.94 16.23 -4.44
C ILE A 107 -1.08 15.05 -4.90
N ILE A 108 -1.03 14.83 -6.20
CA ILE A 108 -0.05 13.94 -6.83
C ILE A 108 1.12 14.76 -7.35
N LYS A 109 2.33 14.25 -7.21
CA LYS A 109 3.54 14.88 -7.72
C LYS A 109 4.31 13.90 -8.59
N GLY A 110 4.79 14.40 -9.72
CA GLY A 110 5.49 13.60 -10.72
C GLY A 110 6.05 14.51 -11.80
N THR A 111 6.02 14.07 -13.04
CA THR A 111 6.39 14.85 -14.22
C THR A 111 5.31 14.73 -15.30
N GLU A 112 5.34 15.61 -16.30
CA GLU A 112 4.47 15.52 -17.48
C GLU A 112 5.15 14.82 -18.66
N ASP A 113 6.43 14.45 -18.54
CA ASP A 113 7.16 13.77 -19.62
C ASP A 113 6.60 12.37 -19.87
N GLU A 114 6.24 12.08 -21.14
CA GLU A 114 5.62 10.81 -21.53
C GLU A 114 6.53 9.59 -21.34
N LYS A 115 7.85 9.79 -21.38
CA LYS A 115 8.84 8.73 -21.23
C LYS A 115 9.06 8.33 -19.78
N SER A 116 8.70 9.22 -18.85
CA SER A 116 8.86 8.97 -17.41
C SER A 116 7.86 7.95 -16.90
N ILE A 117 8.31 7.12 -15.95
CA ILE A 117 7.45 6.22 -15.18
C ILE A 117 6.60 7.01 -14.16
N HIS A 118 7.06 8.20 -13.75
CA HIS A 118 6.39 9.10 -12.80
C HIS A 118 5.46 10.11 -13.48
N ASN A 119 4.94 9.80 -14.68
CA ASN A 119 4.10 10.72 -15.43
C ASN A 119 2.71 10.85 -14.80
N ILE A 120 2.39 12.06 -14.29
CA ILE A 120 1.10 12.35 -13.64
C ILE A 120 -0.09 12.33 -14.61
N ASN A 121 0.13 12.56 -15.91
CA ASN A 121 -0.93 12.54 -16.92
C ASN A 121 -1.45 11.11 -17.17
N LYS A 122 -0.69 10.08 -16.81
CA LYS A 122 -1.14 8.67 -16.84
C LYS A 122 -2.12 8.35 -15.72
N VAL A 123 -2.15 9.13 -14.63
CA VAL A 123 -3.01 8.87 -13.47
C VAL A 123 -4.46 9.15 -13.80
N ALA A 124 -5.26 8.10 -13.92
CA ALA A 124 -6.71 8.18 -14.12
C ALA A 124 -7.45 8.37 -12.80
N THR A 125 -7.06 7.64 -11.75
CA THR A 125 -7.71 7.68 -10.43
C THR A 125 -6.71 7.43 -9.31
N VAL A 126 -7.00 7.99 -8.12
CA VAL A 126 -6.32 7.64 -6.87
C VAL A 126 -7.32 6.89 -6.00
N LYS A 127 -6.95 5.70 -5.53
CA LYS A 127 -7.81 4.85 -4.71
C LYS A 127 -7.29 4.75 -3.29
N ALA A 128 -8.20 4.87 -2.32
CA ALA A 128 -7.98 4.47 -0.94
C ALA A 128 -8.36 2.99 -0.82
N LEU A 129 -7.38 2.12 -0.56
CA LEU A 129 -7.57 0.68 -0.43
C LEU A 129 -7.95 0.34 1.01
N VAL A 130 -9.26 0.29 1.28
CA VAL A 130 -9.79 0.01 2.62
C VAL A 130 -9.90 -1.50 2.80
N ASP A 131 -8.96 -2.10 3.53
CA ASP A 131 -8.95 -3.52 3.83
C ASP A 131 -9.75 -3.80 5.11
N ILE A 132 -10.90 -4.44 4.96
CA ILE A 132 -11.75 -4.83 6.10
C ILE A 132 -11.04 -5.84 7.01
N GLY A 133 -10.14 -6.65 6.46
CA GLY A 133 -9.35 -7.61 7.24
C GLY A 133 -8.38 -6.98 8.24
N GLU A 134 -8.08 -5.68 8.11
CA GLU A 134 -7.24 -4.94 9.07
C GLU A 134 -8.02 -4.39 10.27
N LEU A 135 -9.36 -4.48 10.27
CA LEU A 135 -10.17 -4.07 11.42
C LEU A 135 -9.99 -5.05 12.59
N ILE A 136 -9.71 -4.50 13.77
CA ILE A 136 -9.61 -5.27 15.01
C ILE A 136 -11.00 -5.30 15.66
N ASP A 137 -11.56 -6.52 15.84
CA ASP A 137 -12.87 -6.75 16.45
C ASP A 137 -14.00 -5.85 15.90
N PRO A 138 -14.29 -5.91 14.57
CA PRO A 138 -15.29 -5.07 13.98
C PRO A 138 -16.67 -5.30 14.57
N THR A 139 -17.38 -4.22 14.90
CA THR A 139 -18.72 -4.25 15.47
C THR A 139 -19.70 -3.46 14.62
N ALA A 140 -21.01 -3.71 14.79
CA ALA A 140 -22.03 -2.86 14.19
C ALA A 140 -21.89 -1.41 14.66
N GLY A 141 -22.04 -0.46 13.75
CA GLY A 141 -21.83 0.96 13.94
C GLY A 141 -20.57 1.46 13.25
N VAL A 142 -19.99 2.52 13.79
CA VAL A 142 -18.84 3.22 13.21
C VAL A 142 -17.53 2.57 13.65
N ASN A 143 -16.76 2.13 12.65
CA ASN A 143 -15.40 1.61 12.83
C ASN A 143 -14.43 2.54 12.10
N ILE A 144 -13.23 2.73 12.65
CA ILE A 144 -12.21 3.63 12.10
C ILE A 144 -10.97 2.82 11.75
N LEU A 145 -10.53 2.93 10.50
CA LEU A 145 -9.28 2.37 10.03
C LEU A 145 -8.31 3.52 9.69
N LYS A 146 -7.20 3.57 10.42
CA LYS A 146 -6.13 4.56 10.21
C LYS A 146 -5.11 4.04 9.21
N ASP A 147 -4.29 4.96 8.68
CA ASP A 147 -3.15 4.63 7.80
C ASP A 147 -3.52 3.89 6.51
N VAL A 148 -4.74 4.11 6.00
CA VAL A 148 -5.18 3.56 4.72
C VAL A 148 -4.31 4.11 3.60
N LYS A 149 -3.64 3.24 2.85
CA LYS A 149 -2.75 3.62 1.76
C LYS A 149 -3.53 4.11 0.55
N LEU A 150 -2.96 5.11 -0.11
CA LEU A 150 -3.43 5.62 -1.38
C LEU A 150 -2.57 5.08 -2.51
N VAL A 151 -3.19 4.68 -3.59
CA VAL A 151 -2.51 4.15 -4.78
C VAL A 151 -3.08 4.82 -6.03
N ALA A 152 -2.19 5.31 -6.89
CA ALA A 152 -2.56 5.88 -8.17
C ALA A 152 -2.62 4.80 -9.25
N TYR A 153 -3.67 4.85 -10.08
CA TYR A 153 -3.88 3.90 -11.17
C TYR A 153 -4.10 4.63 -12.50
N ASP A 154 -3.63 4.00 -13.58
CA ASP A 154 -3.94 4.42 -14.93
C ASP A 154 -5.36 3.96 -15.35
N LYS A 155 -5.74 4.31 -16.59
CA LYS A 155 -7.04 3.91 -17.16
C LYS A 155 -7.17 2.40 -17.42
N TYR A 156 -6.10 1.65 -17.37
CA TYR A 156 -6.08 0.20 -17.55
C TYR A 156 -6.02 -0.56 -16.21
N GLY A 157 -5.91 0.16 -15.08
CA GLY A 157 -5.81 -0.43 -13.75
C GLY A 157 -4.39 -0.78 -13.32
N ASN A 158 -3.34 -0.34 -14.05
CA ASN A 158 -1.97 -0.50 -13.61
C ASN A 158 -1.59 0.60 -12.62
N VAL A 159 -0.74 0.26 -11.67
CA VAL A 159 -0.20 1.24 -10.72
C VAL A 159 0.72 2.21 -11.43
N VAL A 160 0.53 3.49 -11.15
CA VAL A 160 1.40 4.58 -11.61
C VAL A 160 2.25 5.04 -10.44
N ASP A 161 3.56 5.05 -10.61
CA ASP A 161 4.51 5.45 -9.56
C ASP A 161 4.61 6.96 -9.50
N VAL A 162 3.80 7.57 -8.62
CA VAL A 162 3.78 9.01 -8.34
C VAL A 162 3.76 9.26 -6.84
N GLU A 163 4.35 10.37 -6.39
CA GLU A 163 4.26 10.79 -5.00
C GLU A 163 2.84 11.29 -4.72
N ILE A 164 2.18 10.76 -3.69
CA ILE A 164 0.83 11.17 -3.26
C ILE A 164 0.92 11.85 -1.90
N VAL A 165 0.32 13.03 -1.77
CA VAL A 165 0.36 13.84 -0.53
C VAL A 165 -1.06 14.21 -0.10
N PRO A 166 -1.50 13.75 1.09
CA PRO A 166 -0.84 12.81 1.98
C PRO A 166 -0.76 11.40 1.40
N GLU A 167 0.19 10.59 1.83
CA GLU A 167 0.37 9.19 1.39
C GLU A 167 -0.73 8.26 1.92
N LYS A 168 -1.33 8.65 3.06
CA LYS A 168 -2.31 7.86 3.79
C LYS A 168 -3.49 8.73 4.22
N VAL A 169 -4.64 8.08 4.40
CA VAL A 169 -5.88 8.68 4.89
C VAL A 169 -6.50 7.83 5.99
N THR A 170 -7.47 8.38 6.70
CA THR A 170 -8.27 7.65 7.67
C THR A 170 -9.64 7.31 7.07
N ALA A 171 -10.01 6.03 7.10
CA ALA A 171 -11.32 5.58 6.66
C ALA A 171 -12.29 5.43 7.84
N THR A 172 -13.51 5.90 7.65
CA THR A 172 -14.65 5.67 8.53
C THR A 172 -15.58 4.66 7.86
N ILE A 173 -15.75 3.51 8.49
CA ILE A 173 -16.49 2.37 7.97
C ILE A 173 -17.74 2.18 8.82
N ASN A 174 -18.92 2.30 8.22
CA ASN A 174 -20.17 2.01 8.89
C ASN A 174 -20.58 0.58 8.60
N ILE A 175 -20.71 -0.20 9.66
CA ILE A 175 -21.06 -1.63 9.61
C ILE A 175 -22.46 -1.81 10.21
N GLU A 176 -23.31 -2.53 9.53
CA GLU A 176 -24.62 -2.96 10.05
C GLU A 176 -24.63 -4.44 10.39
N SER A 177 -25.47 -4.78 11.37
CA SER A 177 -25.74 -6.17 11.73
C SER A 177 -27.10 -6.60 11.20
N TYR A 178 -27.16 -7.79 10.64
CA TYR A 178 -28.41 -8.42 10.29
C TYR A 178 -28.94 -9.22 11.49
N SER A 179 -30.16 -8.90 11.93
CA SER A 179 -30.92 -9.71 12.87
C SER A 179 -32.25 -10.06 12.22
N GLY A 180 -32.67 -11.29 12.35
CA GLY A 180 -33.97 -11.76 11.91
C GLY A 180 -34.74 -12.37 13.06
N THR A 181 -36.05 -12.21 13.08
CA THR A 181 -36.91 -12.93 14.00
C THR A 181 -37.54 -14.14 13.35
N ALA A 182 -37.55 -15.27 14.03
CA ALA A 182 -38.22 -16.48 13.58
C ALA A 182 -39.29 -16.90 14.59
N LYS A 183 -40.47 -17.21 14.08
CA LYS A 183 -41.55 -17.76 14.92
C LYS A 183 -41.20 -19.18 15.34
N ILE A 184 -41.31 -19.43 16.63
CA ILE A 184 -41.03 -20.76 17.20
C ILE A 184 -42.33 -21.57 17.19
N LYS A 185 -42.26 -22.78 16.59
CA LYS A 185 -43.32 -23.79 16.69
C LYS A 185 -42.95 -24.82 17.72
N ILE A 186 -43.75 -24.95 18.79
CA ILE A 186 -43.56 -25.99 19.78
C ILE A 186 -44.15 -27.29 19.28
N ILE A 187 -43.35 -28.33 19.19
CA ILE A 187 -43.76 -29.68 18.84
C ILE A 187 -43.62 -30.57 20.07
N PRO A 188 -44.71 -30.94 20.75
CA PRO A 188 -44.65 -31.86 21.90
C PRO A 188 -44.21 -33.25 21.45
N LYS A 189 -43.32 -33.89 22.22
CA LYS A 189 -42.91 -35.29 22.02
C LYS A 189 -43.27 -36.11 23.26
N GLY A 190 -43.71 -37.33 23.00
CA GLY A 190 -44.09 -38.28 24.03
C GLY A 190 -45.61 -38.40 24.20
N SER A 191 -46.04 -39.25 25.11
CA SER A 191 -47.46 -39.50 25.45
C SER A 191 -47.77 -39.00 26.87
N VAL A 192 -48.96 -38.46 27.04
CA VAL A 192 -49.47 -38.12 28.39
C VAL A 192 -49.94 -39.38 29.13
N ALA A 193 -49.93 -39.34 30.46
CA ALA A 193 -50.44 -40.46 31.26
C ALA A 193 -51.89 -40.78 30.94
N PHE A 194 -52.26 -42.05 31.10
CA PHE A 194 -53.63 -42.52 30.85
C PHE A 194 -54.68 -41.67 31.60
N GLY A 195 -55.75 -41.29 30.88
CA GLY A 195 -56.81 -40.45 31.44
C GLY A 195 -56.50 -38.96 31.57
N LYS A 196 -55.39 -38.48 31.00
CA LYS A 196 -55.03 -37.08 30.94
C LYS A 196 -54.86 -36.59 29.51
N ALA A 197 -55.15 -35.30 29.28
CA ALA A 197 -54.97 -34.63 27.96
C ALA A 197 -54.27 -33.29 28.20
N ILE A 198 -53.47 -32.86 27.22
CA ILE A 198 -52.86 -31.54 27.21
C ILE A 198 -53.89 -30.53 26.70
N SER A 199 -54.28 -29.58 27.53
CA SER A 199 -55.27 -28.56 27.14
C SER A 199 -54.66 -27.37 26.38
N SER A 200 -53.40 -27.04 26.70
CA SER A 200 -52.69 -25.97 25.96
C SER A 200 -51.20 -26.13 26.15
N ILE A 201 -50.45 -25.64 25.17
CA ILE A 201 -49.01 -25.51 25.20
C ILE A 201 -48.67 -24.08 24.80
N SER A 202 -47.91 -23.39 25.65
CA SER A 202 -47.42 -22.04 25.37
C SER A 202 -45.96 -21.94 25.65
N SER A 203 -45.27 -21.05 24.94
CA SER A 203 -43.89 -20.68 25.22
C SER A 203 -43.85 -19.30 25.87
N SER A 204 -42.88 -19.08 26.76
CA SER A 204 -42.56 -17.73 27.28
C SER A 204 -41.90 -16.87 26.23
N VAL A 205 -41.37 -17.47 25.16
CA VAL A 205 -40.76 -16.78 24.01
C VAL A 205 -41.48 -17.23 22.74
N ASN A 206 -42.06 -16.31 22.02
CA ASN A 206 -42.80 -16.57 20.78
C ASN A 206 -41.96 -16.37 19.51
N GLU A 207 -40.91 -15.62 19.60
CA GLU A 207 -39.97 -15.31 18.49
C GLU A 207 -38.53 -15.32 19.01
N ILE A 208 -37.61 -15.72 18.18
CA ILE A 208 -36.16 -15.69 18.40
C ILE A 208 -35.51 -14.90 17.29
#